data_64f471d63f99f4fea9afd69338663055
#
_entry.id   64f471d63f99f4fea9afd69338663055
#
_cell.length_a   1.000
_cell.length_b   1.000
_cell.length_c   1.000
_cell.angle_alpha   90.00
_cell.angle_beta   90.00
_cell.angle_gamma   90.00
#
_symmetry.space_group_name_H-M   'P 1'
#
loop_
_entity.id
_entity.type
_entity.pdbx_description
1 polymer ?
#
loop_
_entity_poly.entity_id
_entity_poly.type
_entity_poly.pdbx_seq_one_letter_code
_entity_poly.pdbx_strand_id
1 'polypeptide(L)'
;MLSLLHIENIAVIESADISFDQGFNVLTGETGAGKSIVIDAISAILGERAYRDMIRTGTTKASVRAVFTDVPELSWFADNGVEYDPETVIQREVHLDGKNVCRVNGTLVSVTILRKLGIQLINIHGQHDSASLFDEANHLSFLDAFADNEALRADYLEKYESVSKLRREIDRMTMDESEKLRRMETLRYQIKEIEKAELEAGEDEELEARRKVLQNAEKLSDGMETAVECLYGGDDSDGASGLLAQAEYALARLAKFSDTYAALHEKIADLMYQVQDAAEEVRDARDDLSYSADELEQIESRLDKIHRLRRKYGTTCAEILEYLEKAKKELDEIEFADDHLEKLKKKLKKAEKTAGEAAFALRENRKETAVSMSGRILSELAQLDMPRVQFSCEFTELDLTANGADAVAFYMSANAGEALKPMSKVASGGELARIMLAMKNVLAEKDQVNTLIFDEVDTGVSGRAAQKVAEKLRTVAKHKQVLCVTHLPQLAALAHTHLLIAKGEREGRTYTTVTPLDIEGRKKELARIIGGTNITETTLKSAEEMLRL
;
A
#
# COMPACT_ATOMS: atom_id res chain seq x y z
N MET A 1 -21.99 4.92 4.18
CA MET A 1 -22.60 3.60 4.43
C MET A 1 -22.63 2.76 3.15
N LEU A 2 -22.67 1.41 3.25
CA LEU A 2 -22.79 0.53 2.10
C LEU A 2 -24.24 0.56 1.58
N SER A 3 -24.47 1.05 0.36
CA SER A 3 -25.80 1.17 -0.23
C SER A 3 -26.14 0.03 -1.21
N LEU A 4 -25.16 -0.39 -2.01
CA LEU A 4 -25.33 -1.44 -3.02
C LEU A 4 -24.11 -2.34 -3.06
N LEU A 5 -24.33 -3.64 -3.18
CA LEU A 5 -23.32 -4.65 -3.44
C LEU A 5 -23.73 -5.46 -4.66
N HIS A 6 -22.94 -5.38 -5.72
CA HIS A 6 -23.08 -6.22 -6.90
C HIS A 6 -22.02 -7.32 -6.87
N ILE A 7 -22.46 -8.57 -6.97
CA ILE A 7 -21.61 -9.77 -6.97
C ILE A 7 -21.80 -10.51 -8.29
N GLU A 8 -20.71 -10.88 -8.93
CA GLU A 8 -20.71 -11.64 -10.18
C GLU A 8 -19.70 -12.77 -10.13
N ASN A 9 -20.15 -13.99 -10.46
CA ASN A 9 -19.33 -15.20 -10.55
C ASN A 9 -18.55 -15.56 -9.28
N ILE A 10 -19.17 -15.45 -8.12
CA ILE A 10 -18.59 -15.88 -6.84
C ILE A 10 -19.28 -17.15 -6.35
N ALA A 11 -18.54 -18.24 -6.22
CA ALA A 11 -18.99 -19.54 -5.73
C ALA A 11 -20.31 -19.97 -6.38
N VAL A 12 -21.41 -20.02 -5.61
CA VAL A 12 -22.74 -20.37 -6.11
C VAL A 12 -23.56 -19.16 -6.60
N ILE A 13 -23.04 -17.94 -6.46
CA ILE A 13 -23.67 -16.71 -6.95
C ILE A 13 -23.19 -16.45 -8.38
N GLU A 14 -24.10 -16.47 -9.34
CA GLU A 14 -23.82 -16.09 -10.72
C GLU A 14 -23.85 -14.57 -10.87
N SER A 15 -24.94 -13.93 -10.44
CA SER A 15 -25.09 -12.49 -10.34
C SER A 15 -26.12 -12.16 -9.26
N ALA A 16 -25.81 -11.17 -8.42
CA ALA A 16 -26.71 -10.66 -7.40
C ALA A 16 -26.49 -9.18 -7.16
N ASP A 17 -27.58 -8.42 -7.12
CA ASP A 17 -27.63 -7.03 -6.69
C ASP A 17 -28.31 -6.98 -5.31
N ILE A 18 -27.59 -6.48 -4.31
CA ILE A 18 -28.03 -6.43 -2.93
C ILE A 18 -28.03 -4.97 -2.48
N SER A 19 -29.21 -4.43 -2.25
CA SER A 19 -29.36 -3.09 -1.68
C SER A 19 -29.47 -3.18 -0.16
N PHE A 20 -28.76 -2.31 0.53
CA PHE A 20 -28.78 -2.18 1.98
C PHE A 20 -29.33 -0.82 2.37
N ASP A 21 -30.16 -0.81 3.40
CA ASP A 21 -30.70 0.42 3.96
C ASP A 21 -29.92 0.89 5.18
N GLN A 22 -30.18 2.10 5.60
CA GLN A 22 -29.70 2.59 6.89
C GLN A 22 -30.33 1.78 8.03
N GLY A 23 -29.62 1.65 9.15
CA GLY A 23 -30.10 0.94 10.32
C GLY A 23 -29.76 -0.55 10.30
N PHE A 24 -30.65 -1.40 10.79
CA PHE A 24 -30.42 -2.83 11.03
C PHE A 24 -30.87 -3.68 9.84
N ASN A 25 -29.91 -4.20 9.07
CA ASN A 25 -30.13 -5.11 7.94
C ASN A 25 -29.79 -6.54 8.38
N VAL A 26 -30.69 -7.47 8.16
CA VAL A 26 -30.49 -8.88 8.48
C VAL A 26 -30.58 -9.73 7.23
N LEU A 27 -29.63 -10.66 7.10
CA LEU A 27 -29.58 -11.67 6.06
C LEU A 27 -29.92 -13.04 6.66
N THR A 28 -30.99 -13.64 6.20
CA THR A 28 -31.39 -15.02 6.55
C THR A 28 -31.33 -15.93 5.35
N GLY A 29 -31.49 -17.23 5.56
CA GLY A 29 -31.51 -18.24 4.51
C GLY A 29 -31.07 -19.60 5.04
N GLU A 30 -31.14 -20.62 4.23
CA GLU A 30 -30.72 -21.97 4.58
C GLU A 30 -29.18 -22.05 4.78
N THR A 31 -28.75 -23.04 5.58
CA THR A 31 -27.33 -23.33 5.76
C THR A 31 -26.70 -23.68 4.40
N GLY A 32 -25.57 -23.00 4.06
CA GLY A 32 -24.94 -23.17 2.76
C GLY A 32 -25.65 -22.46 1.59
N ALA A 33 -26.69 -21.62 1.83
CA ALA A 33 -27.34 -20.84 0.77
C ALA A 33 -26.51 -19.68 0.21
N GLY A 34 -25.35 -19.41 0.75
CA GLY A 34 -24.48 -18.33 0.27
C GLY A 34 -24.39 -17.14 1.21
N LYS A 35 -24.87 -17.26 2.46
CA LYS A 35 -24.77 -16.18 3.47
C LYS A 35 -23.32 -15.74 3.69
N SER A 36 -22.41 -16.67 3.96
CA SER A 36 -20.98 -16.38 4.12
C SER A 36 -20.36 -15.83 2.84
N ILE A 37 -20.85 -16.24 1.65
CA ILE A 37 -20.35 -15.74 0.36
C ILE A 37 -20.59 -14.24 0.20
N VAL A 38 -21.70 -13.71 0.74
CA VAL A 38 -21.96 -12.26 0.74
C VAL A 38 -20.93 -11.53 1.61
N ILE A 39 -20.62 -12.09 2.78
CA ILE A 39 -19.57 -11.52 3.67
C ILE A 39 -18.19 -11.64 3.03
N ASP A 40 -17.87 -12.77 2.39
CA ASP A 40 -16.62 -12.96 1.66
C ASP A 40 -16.48 -11.96 0.50
N ALA A 41 -17.58 -11.68 -0.20
CA ALA A 41 -17.60 -10.66 -1.25
C ALA A 41 -17.35 -9.25 -0.68
N ILE A 42 -17.96 -8.92 0.46
CA ILE A 42 -17.70 -7.65 1.15
C ILE A 42 -16.23 -7.60 1.64
N SER A 43 -15.71 -8.66 2.23
CA SER A 43 -14.31 -8.75 2.66
C SER A 43 -13.36 -8.57 1.46
N ALA A 44 -13.70 -9.18 0.32
CA ALA A 44 -12.92 -9.01 -0.89
C ALA A 44 -12.88 -7.56 -1.36
N ILE A 45 -14.00 -6.84 -1.37
CA ILE A 45 -14.08 -5.45 -1.83
C ILE A 45 -13.35 -4.49 -0.86
N LEU A 46 -13.18 -4.87 0.40
CA LEU A 46 -12.42 -4.11 1.40
C LEU A 46 -10.90 -4.35 1.33
N GLY A 47 -10.43 -5.17 0.40
CA GLY A 47 -9.00 -5.42 0.20
C GLY A 47 -8.46 -6.60 1.01
N GLU A 48 -9.32 -7.42 1.62
CA GLU A 48 -8.89 -8.66 2.26
C GLU A 48 -8.45 -9.72 1.23
N ARG A 49 -7.83 -10.80 1.71
CA ARG A 49 -7.29 -11.84 0.83
C ARG A 49 -8.43 -12.57 0.11
N ALA A 50 -8.45 -12.47 -1.21
CA ALA A 50 -9.37 -13.24 -2.04
C ALA A 50 -8.67 -14.49 -2.58
N TYR A 51 -9.33 -15.65 -2.46
CA TYR A 51 -8.80 -16.93 -2.89
C TYR A 51 -9.39 -17.31 -4.26
N ARG A 52 -8.67 -18.13 -5.04
CA ARG A 52 -9.12 -18.58 -6.37
C ARG A 52 -10.37 -19.47 -6.33
N ASP A 53 -10.58 -20.15 -5.21
CA ASP A 53 -11.75 -20.98 -4.93
C ASP A 53 -13.06 -20.18 -4.74
N MET A 54 -12.95 -18.85 -4.52
CA MET A 54 -14.14 -17.97 -4.62
C MET A 54 -14.71 -17.91 -6.04
N ILE A 55 -13.91 -18.14 -7.08
CA ILE A 55 -14.36 -17.99 -8.47
C ILE A 55 -15.30 -19.14 -8.82
N ARG A 56 -16.48 -18.80 -9.36
CA ARG A 56 -17.48 -19.78 -9.78
C ARG A 56 -16.90 -20.77 -10.78
N THR A 57 -17.12 -22.05 -10.56
CA THR A 57 -16.68 -23.13 -11.44
C THR A 57 -17.19 -22.91 -12.87
N GLY A 58 -16.27 -22.90 -13.83
CA GLY A 58 -16.58 -22.70 -15.26
C GLY A 58 -16.48 -21.24 -15.71
N THR A 59 -16.07 -20.30 -14.83
CA THR A 59 -15.78 -18.91 -15.18
C THR A 59 -14.31 -18.59 -15.01
N THR A 60 -13.82 -17.55 -15.67
CA THR A 60 -12.40 -17.15 -15.65
C THR A 60 -12.11 -16.04 -14.63
N LYS A 61 -13.15 -15.35 -14.17
CA LYS A 61 -13.06 -14.25 -13.21
C LYS A 61 -14.29 -14.16 -12.33
N ALA A 62 -14.09 -13.62 -11.13
CA ALA A 62 -15.13 -13.13 -10.23
C ALA A 62 -15.04 -11.61 -10.12
N SER A 63 -16.15 -10.93 -9.96
CA SER A 63 -16.21 -9.47 -9.80
C SER A 63 -17.12 -9.10 -8.63
N VAL A 64 -16.66 -8.13 -7.83
CA VAL A 64 -17.47 -7.47 -6.80
C VAL A 64 -17.41 -5.97 -7.04
N ARG A 65 -18.58 -5.32 -6.92
CA ARG A 65 -18.69 -3.86 -6.96
C ARG A 65 -19.53 -3.42 -5.77
N ALA A 66 -19.06 -2.44 -5.03
CA ALA A 66 -19.79 -1.84 -3.92
C ALA A 66 -19.93 -0.33 -4.13
N VAL A 67 -21.08 0.20 -3.74
CA VAL A 67 -21.35 1.64 -3.71
C VAL A 67 -21.52 2.04 -2.25
N PHE A 68 -20.74 3.01 -1.85
CA PHE A 68 -20.78 3.61 -0.52
C PHE A 68 -21.32 5.03 -0.62
N THR A 69 -22.30 5.37 0.18
CA THR A 69 -22.87 6.73 0.28
C THR A 69 -22.40 7.40 1.57
N ASP A 70 -22.42 8.72 1.57
CA ASP A 70 -22.03 9.55 2.71
C ASP A 70 -20.61 9.22 3.26
N VAL A 71 -19.68 8.94 2.35
CA VAL A 71 -18.27 8.74 2.68
C VAL A 71 -17.68 10.11 3.04
N PRO A 72 -17.05 10.27 4.22
CA PRO A 72 -16.38 11.53 4.55
C PRO A 72 -15.14 11.74 3.64
N GLU A 73 -14.72 12.99 3.50
CA GLU A 73 -13.47 13.32 2.79
C GLU A 73 -12.26 12.87 3.61
N LEU A 74 -11.81 11.63 3.32
CA LEU A 74 -10.65 11.02 3.97
C LEU A 74 -9.36 11.50 3.27
N SER A 75 -8.29 11.73 4.04
CA SER A 75 -6.96 12.05 3.48
C SER A 75 -6.47 10.98 2.50
N TRP A 76 -6.97 9.76 2.65
CA TRP A 76 -6.66 8.63 1.78
C TRP A 76 -6.86 8.95 0.29
N PHE A 77 -7.89 9.71 -0.08
CA PHE A 77 -8.17 10.05 -1.47
C PHE A 77 -7.06 10.91 -2.07
N ALA A 78 -6.68 11.99 -1.38
CA ALA A 78 -5.60 12.88 -1.81
C ALA A 78 -4.24 12.16 -1.83
N ASP A 79 -3.94 11.36 -0.79
CA ASP A 79 -2.68 10.63 -0.64
C ASP A 79 -2.45 9.60 -1.76
N ASN A 80 -3.53 9.10 -2.39
CA ASN A 80 -3.45 8.07 -3.42
C ASN A 80 -3.88 8.55 -4.82
N GLY A 81 -4.12 9.84 -5.00
CA GLY A 81 -4.48 10.44 -6.29
C GLY A 81 -5.83 9.95 -6.83
N VAL A 82 -6.76 9.61 -5.95
CA VAL A 82 -8.13 9.20 -6.29
C VAL A 82 -9.04 10.40 -6.09
N GLU A 83 -9.90 10.68 -7.09
CA GLU A 83 -10.90 11.74 -6.96
C GLU A 83 -11.92 11.37 -5.87
N TYR A 84 -12.13 12.30 -4.92
CA TYR A 84 -13.10 12.12 -3.86
C TYR A 84 -14.51 12.31 -4.39
N ASP A 85 -15.40 11.39 -4.03
CA ASP A 85 -16.84 11.51 -4.23
C ASP A 85 -17.54 10.96 -2.98
N PRO A 86 -18.51 11.69 -2.39
CA PRO A 86 -19.35 11.17 -1.30
C PRO A 86 -20.04 9.84 -1.64
N GLU A 87 -20.33 9.59 -2.93
CA GLU A 87 -20.75 8.31 -3.47
C GLU A 87 -19.55 7.54 -4.03
N THR A 88 -18.80 6.89 -3.15
CA THR A 88 -17.59 6.17 -3.52
C THR A 88 -17.91 4.78 -4.07
N VAL A 89 -17.45 4.50 -5.27
CA VAL A 89 -17.61 3.20 -5.94
C VAL A 89 -16.31 2.41 -5.86
N ILE A 90 -16.36 1.22 -5.27
CA ILE A 90 -15.23 0.30 -5.21
C ILE A 90 -15.54 -0.92 -6.08
N GLN A 91 -14.57 -1.35 -6.88
CA GLN A 91 -14.67 -2.54 -7.72
C GLN A 91 -13.42 -3.40 -7.57
N ARG A 92 -13.62 -4.71 -7.44
CA ARG A 92 -12.54 -5.68 -7.45
C ARG A 92 -12.85 -6.85 -8.37
N GLU A 93 -11.90 -7.19 -9.24
CA GLU A 93 -11.93 -8.38 -10.08
C GLU A 93 -10.80 -9.33 -9.67
N VAL A 94 -11.14 -10.59 -9.52
CA VAL A 94 -10.20 -11.68 -9.19
C VAL A 94 -10.20 -12.67 -10.35
N HIS A 95 -9.04 -12.92 -10.94
CA HIS A 95 -8.89 -13.80 -12.09
C HIS A 95 -8.23 -15.13 -11.69
N LEU A 96 -8.53 -16.21 -12.44
CA LEU A 96 -7.96 -17.53 -12.23
C LEU A 96 -6.44 -17.57 -12.35
N ASP A 97 -5.85 -16.72 -13.18
CA ASP A 97 -4.40 -16.55 -13.31
C ASP A 97 -3.74 -15.90 -12.09
N GLY A 98 -4.54 -15.46 -11.10
CA GLY A 98 -4.09 -14.81 -9.87
C GLY A 98 -4.02 -13.29 -9.98
N LYS A 99 -4.34 -12.70 -11.12
CA LYS A 99 -4.42 -11.25 -11.28
C LYS A 99 -5.59 -10.68 -10.48
N ASN A 100 -5.34 -9.62 -9.72
CA ASN A 100 -6.36 -8.84 -9.01
C ASN A 100 -6.38 -7.43 -9.58
N VAL A 101 -7.56 -6.94 -9.93
CA VAL A 101 -7.76 -5.57 -10.41
C VAL A 101 -8.69 -4.86 -9.46
N CYS A 102 -8.20 -3.82 -8.79
CA CYS A 102 -8.98 -3.02 -7.86
C CYS A 102 -9.14 -1.59 -8.42
N ARG A 103 -10.34 -1.04 -8.31
CA ARG A 103 -10.64 0.34 -8.69
C ARG A 103 -11.43 1.04 -7.58
N VAL A 104 -11.12 2.31 -7.36
CA VAL A 104 -11.90 3.22 -6.51
C VAL A 104 -12.22 4.45 -7.37
N ASN A 105 -13.49 4.76 -7.53
CA ASN A 105 -14.01 5.82 -8.41
C ASN A 105 -13.38 5.76 -9.83
N GLY A 106 -13.22 4.53 -10.37
CA GLY A 106 -12.61 4.29 -11.67
C GLY A 106 -11.08 4.23 -11.67
N THR A 107 -10.40 4.79 -10.67
CA THR A 107 -8.94 4.81 -10.56
C THR A 107 -8.39 3.46 -10.09
N LEU A 108 -7.36 2.95 -10.77
CA LEU A 108 -6.67 1.72 -10.40
C LEU A 108 -5.85 1.91 -9.11
N VAL A 109 -6.05 1.00 -8.16
CA VAL A 109 -5.29 0.97 -6.90
C VAL A 109 -4.77 -0.45 -6.61
N SER A 110 -3.71 -0.56 -5.80
CA SER A 110 -3.27 -1.86 -5.32
C SER A 110 -4.18 -2.40 -4.21
N VAL A 111 -4.18 -3.72 -3.99
CA VAL A 111 -4.94 -4.36 -2.90
C VAL A 111 -4.55 -3.79 -1.53
N THR A 112 -3.27 -3.50 -1.33
CA THR A 112 -2.76 -2.91 -0.07
C THR A 112 -3.30 -1.50 0.16
N ILE A 113 -3.40 -0.68 -0.90
CA ILE A 113 -3.98 0.66 -0.85
C ILE A 113 -5.49 0.56 -0.60
N LEU A 114 -6.18 -0.34 -1.31
CA LEU A 114 -7.61 -0.61 -1.11
C LEU A 114 -7.92 -1.01 0.33
N ARG A 115 -7.11 -1.88 0.94
CA ARG A 115 -7.28 -2.31 2.32
C ARG A 115 -7.23 -1.16 3.33
N LYS A 116 -6.35 -0.17 3.11
CA LYS A 116 -6.28 1.03 3.96
C LYS A 116 -7.55 1.88 3.88
N LEU A 117 -8.26 1.86 2.76
CA LEU A 117 -9.58 2.49 2.63
C LEU A 117 -10.65 1.62 3.29
N GLY A 118 -10.62 0.31 3.02
CA GLY A 118 -11.64 -0.64 3.48
C GLY A 118 -11.87 -0.60 4.99
N ILE A 119 -10.79 -0.56 5.79
CA ILE A 119 -10.88 -0.47 7.26
C ILE A 119 -11.47 0.85 7.77
N GLN A 120 -11.51 1.90 6.94
CA GLN A 120 -12.14 3.19 7.28
C GLN A 120 -13.62 3.24 6.85
N LEU A 121 -14.10 2.30 6.03
CA LEU A 121 -15.47 2.27 5.51
C LEU A 121 -16.36 1.27 6.24
N ILE A 122 -15.86 0.06 6.50
CA ILE A 122 -16.60 -1.04 7.14
C ILE A 122 -15.72 -1.72 8.19
N ASN A 123 -16.33 -2.04 9.31
CA ASN A 123 -15.74 -2.95 10.30
C ASN A 123 -16.53 -4.28 10.28
N ILE A 124 -15.85 -5.39 9.95
CA ILE A 124 -16.44 -6.72 9.90
C ILE A 124 -16.12 -7.44 11.20
N HIS A 125 -17.16 -7.85 11.90
CA HIS A 125 -17.11 -8.57 13.15
C HIS A 125 -17.51 -10.05 12.91
N GLY A 126 -16.55 -10.88 12.54
CA GLY A 126 -16.75 -12.30 12.23
C GLY A 126 -15.76 -13.22 12.94
N GLN A 127 -15.75 -14.48 12.51
CA GLN A 127 -14.93 -15.54 13.11
C GLN A 127 -13.42 -15.23 13.09
N HIS A 128 -12.94 -14.53 12.05
CA HIS A 128 -11.52 -14.16 11.93
C HIS A 128 -11.14 -12.99 12.84
N ASP A 129 -12.08 -12.12 13.14
CA ASP A 129 -11.86 -10.92 13.95
C ASP A 129 -11.92 -11.24 15.45
N SER A 130 -12.59 -12.34 15.80
CA SER A 130 -12.57 -12.90 17.14
C SER A 130 -11.14 -13.23 17.58
N ALA A 131 -10.31 -13.72 16.66
CA ALA A 131 -8.91 -14.02 16.94
C ALA A 131 -8.12 -12.76 17.33
N SER A 132 -8.42 -11.58 16.76
CA SER A 132 -7.70 -10.34 17.07
C SER A 132 -7.96 -9.82 18.48
N LEU A 133 -9.17 -10.00 19.02
CA LEU A 133 -9.51 -9.61 20.40
C LEU A 133 -8.94 -10.57 21.45
N PHE A 134 -8.60 -11.81 21.05
CA PHE A 134 -7.91 -12.77 21.95
C PHE A 134 -6.39 -12.66 21.89
N ASP A 135 -5.86 -11.96 20.89
CA ASP A 135 -4.44 -11.71 20.77
C ASP A 135 -4.03 -10.57 21.69
N GLU A 136 -3.28 -10.91 22.75
CA GLU A 136 -2.77 -9.97 23.74
C GLU A 136 -1.96 -8.82 23.09
N ALA A 137 -1.36 -9.05 21.92
CA ALA A 137 -0.61 -8.03 21.18
C ALA A 137 -1.49 -6.84 20.74
N ASN A 138 -2.80 -7.06 20.60
CA ASN A 138 -3.75 -6.03 20.17
C ASN A 138 -4.44 -5.29 21.32
N HIS A 139 -4.35 -5.80 22.56
CA HIS A 139 -5.13 -5.24 23.69
C HIS A 139 -4.76 -3.79 23.98
N LEU A 140 -3.48 -3.43 23.86
CA LEU A 140 -3.02 -2.05 24.03
C LEU A 140 -3.65 -1.13 22.97
N SER A 141 -3.73 -1.56 21.73
CA SER A 141 -4.31 -0.75 20.65
C SER A 141 -5.82 -0.54 20.83
N PHE A 142 -6.54 -1.54 21.33
CA PHE A 142 -7.96 -1.41 21.67
C PHE A 142 -8.18 -0.42 22.82
N LEU A 143 -7.33 -0.48 23.85
CA LEU A 143 -7.40 0.46 24.97
C LEU A 143 -7.11 1.88 24.50
N ASP A 144 -6.08 2.09 23.69
CA ASP A 144 -5.71 3.40 23.14
C ASP A 144 -6.79 3.97 22.21
N ALA A 145 -7.43 3.14 21.39
CA ALA A 145 -8.56 3.56 20.56
C ALA A 145 -9.76 4.03 21.41
N PHE A 146 -10.00 3.38 22.56
CA PHE A 146 -11.05 3.80 23.49
C PHE A 146 -10.68 5.05 24.28
N ALA A 147 -9.38 5.27 24.55
CA ALA A 147 -8.87 6.34 25.41
C ALA A 147 -8.96 7.75 24.80
N ASP A 148 -9.01 7.86 23.46
CA ASP A 148 -8.91 9.14 22.75
C ASP A 148 -7.63 9.91 23.15
N ASN A 149 -6.50 9.19 23.23
CA ASN A 149 -5.23 9.69 23.78
C ASN A 149 -4.17 9.99 22.70
N GLU A 150 -4.60 10.31 21.48
CA GLU A 150 -3.70 10.57 20.34
C GLU A 150 -2.65 11.63 20.64
N ALA A 151 -3.02 12.71 21.32
CA ALA A 151 -2.10 13.79 21.70
C ALA A 151 -1.00 13.30 22.66
N LEU A 152 -1.34 12.48 23.66
CA LEU A 152 -0.37 11.91 24.61
C LEU A 152 0.56 10.90 23.92
N ARG A 153 0.02 10.11 23.00
CA ARG A 153 0.80 9.16 22.20
C ARG A 153 1.76 9.87 21.26
N ALA A 154 1.31 10.94 20.60
CA ALA A 154 2.15 11.75 19.72
C ALA A 154 3.30 12.42 20.49
N ASP A 155 3.00 13.03 21.65
CA ASP A 155 4.02 13.64 22.53
C ASP A 155 5.04 12.62 23.02
N TYR A 156 4.57 11.43 23.41
CA TYR A 156 5.46 10.34 23.83
C TYR A 156 6.32 9.85 22.65
N LEU A 157 5.71 9.64 21.48
CA LEU A 157 6.41 9.11 20.30
C LEU A 157 7.55 10.04 19.86
N GLU A 158 7.33 11.35 19.83
CA GLU A 158 8.38 12.34 19.52
C GLU A 158 9.57 12.22 20.47
N LYS A 159 9.31 12.08 21.78
CA LYS A 159 10.35 11.91 22.80
C LYS A 159 11.06 10.57 22.67
N TYR A 160 10.32 9.48 22.39
CA TYR A 160 10.88 8.15 22.16
C TYR A 160 11.76 8.10 20.91
N GLU A 161 11.36 8.75 19.82
CA GLU A 161 12.18 8.83 18.60
C GLU A 161 13.53 9.51 18.89
N SER A 162 13.53 10.57 19.72
CA SER A 162 14.75 11.20 20.18
C SER A 162 15.65 10.22 20.97
N VAL A 163 15.08 9.44 21.88
CA VAL A 163 15.81 8.38 22.62
C VAL A 163 16.35 7.33 21.66
N SER A 164 15.52 6.84 20.74
CA SER A 164 15.88 5.82 19.77
C SER A 164 17.02 6.28 18.85
N LYS A 165 16.97 7.54 18.42
CA LYS A 165 18.03 8.16 17.61
C LYS A 165 19.35 8.22 18.37
N LEU A 166 19.32 8.70 19.63
CA LEU A 166 20.51 8.79 20.48
C LEU A 166 21.09 7.41 20.81
N ARG A 167 20.26 6.39 21.07
CA ARG A 167 20.71 5.01 21.27
C ARG A 167 21.44 4.47 20.04
N ARG A 168 20.86 4.61 18.85
CA ARG A 168 21.49 4.17 17.60
C ARG A 168 22.82 4.89 17.33
N GLU A 169 22.89 6.18 17.67
CA GLU A 169 24.11 6.95 17.52
C GLU A 169 25.20 6.47 18.49
N ILE A 170 24.85 6.19 19.75
CA ILE A 170 25.74 5.60 20.75
C ILE A 170 26.18 4.20 20.34
N ASP A 171 25.25 3.35 19.88
CA ASP A 171 25.57 1.97 19.46
C ASP A 171 26.56 1.93 18.29
N ARG A 172 26.45 2.87 17.34
CA ARG A 172 27.43 3.02 16.25
C ARG A 172 28.81 3.41 16.75
N MET A 173 28.86 4.18 17.83
CA MET A 173 30.13 4.65 18.41
C MET A 173 30.77 3.64 19.37
N THR A 174 30.01 2.69 19.91
CA THR A 174 30.50 1.64 20.79
C THR A 174 30.93 0.36 20.06
N MET A 175 31.27 0.46 18.78
CA MET A 175 31.86 -0.65 18.03
C MET A 175 33.14 -1.16 18.69
N ASP A 176 33.38 -2.47 18.60
CA ASP A 176 34.64 -3.11 19.04
C ASP A 176 35.84 -2.37 18.43
N GLU A 177 36.90 -2.20 19.20
CA GLU A 177 38.08 -1.39 18.82
C GLU A 177 38.72 -1.87 17.51
N SER A 178 38.66 -3.17 17.22
CA SER A 178 39.13 -3.74 15.95
C SER A 178 38.22 -3.35 14.76
N GLU A 179 36.90 -3.27 15.00
CA GLU A 179 35.91 -2.88 14.00
C GLU A 179 35.97 -1.36 13.75
N LYS A 180 36.18 -0.56 14.80
CA LYS A 180 36.41 0.87 14.75
C LYS A 180 37.63 1.19 13.87
N LEU A 181 38.77 0.52 14.11
CA LEU A 181 40.00 0.72 13.31
C LEU A 181 39.75 0.35 11.83
N ARG A 182 39.13 -0.77 11.56
CA ARG A 182 38.77 -1.17 10.18
C ARG A 182 37.85 -0.16 9.50
N ARG A 183 36.89 0.37 10.24
CA ARG A 183 35.96 1.37 9.71
C ARG A 183 36.69 2.68 9.41
N MET A 184 37.53 3.13 10.31
CA MET A 184 38.37 4.32 10.10
C MET A 184 39.29 4.19 8.87
N GLU A 185 39.94 3.04 8.71
CA GLU A 185 40.78 2.78 7.54
C GLU A 185 39.98 2.80 6.23
N THR A 186 38.81 2.19 6.26
CA THR A 186 37.90 2.18 5.11
C THR A 186 37.44 3.59 4.75
N LEU A 187 36.99 4.38 5.73
CA LEU A 187 36.53 5.75 5.52
C LEU A 187 37.68 6.64 5.01
N ARG A 188 38.89 6.54 5.61
CA ARG A 188 40.07 7.27 5.14
C ARG A 188 40.40 6.92 3.68
N TYR A 189 40.30 5.65 3.30
CA TYR A 189 40.52 5.23 1.92
C TYR A 189 39.47 5.84 0.98
N GLN A 190 38.19 5.75 1.33
CA GLN A 190 37.06 6.26 0.53
C GLN A 190 37.15 7.79 0.37
N ILE A 191 37.40 8.52 1.46
CA ILE A 191 37.57 9.97 1.45
C ILE A 191 38.71 10.34 0.50
N LYS A 192 39.87 9.70 0.67
CA LYS A 192 41.05 9.96 -0.17
C LYS A 192 40.82 9.63 -1.64
N GLU A 193 40.07 8.56 -1.94
CA GLU A 193 39.71 8.18 -3.32
C GLU A 193 38.83 9.24 -3.97
N ILE A 194 37.81 9.75 -3.24
CA ILE A 194 36.88 10.75 -3.77
C ILE A 194 37.58 12.14 -3.86
N GLU A 195 38.31 12.55 -2.83
CA GLU A 195 39.03 13.85 -2.84
C GLU A 195 40.06 13.92 -3.97
N LYS A 196 40.80 12.83 -4.20
CA LYS A 196 41.78 12.76 -5.30
C LYS A 196 41.12 12.90 -6.68
N ALA A 197 39.83 12.62 -6.76
CA ALA A 197 39.12 12.76 -8.02
C ALA A 197 38.68 14.20 -8.32
N GLU A 198 38.72 15.10 -7.32
CA GLU A 198 38.40 16.54 -7.46
C GLU A 198 37.09 16.75 -8.25
N LEU A 199 36.00 16.11 -7.78
CA LEU A 199 34.72 16.18 -8.45
C LEU A 199 34.00 17.52 -8.19
N GLU A 200 33.30 18.01 -9.21
CA GLU A 200 32.39 19.14 -9.09
C GLU A 200 30.95 18.70 -9.24
N ALA A 201 30.02 19.40 -8.56
CA ALA A 201 28.61 19.08 -8.68
C ALA A 201 28.07 19.42 -10.08
N GLY A 202 27.50 18.42 -10.77
CA GLY A 202 27.02 18.59 -12.15
C GLY A 202 28.06 18.33 -13.24
N GLU A 203 29.33 18.09 -12.86
CA GLU A 203 30.43 17.83 -13.81
C GLU A 203 30.11 16.68 -14.77
N ASP A 204 29.48 15.61 -14.29
CA ASP A 204 29.12 14.46 -15.11
C ASP A 204 28.11 14.82 -16.21
N GLU A 205 27.10 15.64 -15.90
CA GLU A 205 26.10 16.08 -16.87
C GLU A 205 26.74 17.00 -17.93
N GLU A 206 27.60 17.92 -17.47
CA GLU A 206 28.29 18.87 -18.34
C GLU A 206 29.26 18.15 -19.28
N LEU A 207 30.06 17.24 -18.75
CA LEU A 207 30.98 16.44 -19.56
C LEU A 207 30.26 15.49 -20.54
N GLU A 208 29.15 14.87 -20.12
CA GLU A 208 28.34 14.04 -21.03
C GLU A 208 27.72 14.86 -22.16
N ALA A 209 27.24 16.08 -21.86
CA ALA A 209 26.73 16.98 -22.89
C ALA A 209 27.84 17.37 -23.86
N ARG A 210 29.01 17.75 -23.32
CA ARG A 210 30.18 18.13 -24.14
C ARG A 210 30.70 16.99 -24.98
N ARG A 211 30.78 15.77 -24.42
CA ARG A 211 31.15 14.55 -25.15
C ARG A 211 30.25 14.32 -26.36
N LYS A 212 28.92 14.44 -26.20
CA LYS A 212 27.97 14.28 -27.29
C LYS A 212 28.21 15.27 -28.43
N VAL A 213 28.52 16.51 -28.09
CA VAL A 213 28.85 17.55 -29.08
C VAL A 213 30.12 17.18 -29.86
N LEU A 214 31.19 16.79 -29.14
CA LEU A 214 32.46 16.42 -29.75
C LEU A 214 32.37 15.14 -30.57
N GLN A 215 31.67 14.12 -30.13
CA GLN A 215 31.42 12.89 -30.90
C GLN A 215 30.65 13.14 -32.20
N ASN A 216 29.77 14.13 -32.21
CA ASN A 216 29.10 14.54 -33.44
C ASN A 216 30.07 15.30 -34.36
N ALA A 217 30.92 16.17 -33.79
CA ALA A 217 31.95 16.86 -34.55
C ALA A 217 33.01 15.90 -35.11
N GLU A 218 33.39 14.85 -34.35
CA GLU A 218 34.25 13.76 -34.83
C GLU A 218 33.68 13.08 -36.06
N LYS A 219 32.42 12.63 -36.00
CA LYS A 219 31.76 11.99 -37.16
C LYS A 219 31.67 12.90 -38.37
N LEU A 220 31.44 14.20 -38.15
CA LEU A 220 31.43 15.18 -39.22
C LEU A 220 32.84 15.36 -39.81
N SER A 221 33.86 15.44 -38.96
CA SER A 221 35.28 15.54 -39.37
C SER A 221 35.71 14.32 -40.20
N ASP A 222 35.43 13.09 -39.73
CA ASP A 222 35.72 11.85 -40.43
C ASP A 222 35.01 11.76 -41.81
N GLY A 223 33.73 12.19 -41.81
CA GLY A 223 32.96 12.26 -43.04
C GLY A 223 33.53 13.27 -44.04
N MET A 224 33.93 14.42 -43.56
CA MET A 224 34.58 15.45 -44.42
C MET A 224 35.95 15.03 -44.88
N GLU A 225 36.75 14.41 -44.02
CA GLU A 225 38.08 13.84 -44.40
C GLU A 225 37.93 12.83 -45.51
N THR A 226 36.98 11.89 -45.35
CA THR A 226 36.67 10.89 -46.39
C THR A 226 36.24 11.56 -47.72
N ALA A 227 35.41 12.61 -47.61
CA ALA A 227 34.97 13.35 -48.82
C ALA A 227 36.14 14.08 -49.51
N VAL A 228 37.04 14.70 -48.74
CA VAL A 228 38.24 15.35 -49.26
C VAL A 228 39.15 14.31 -49.94
N GLU A 229 39.40 13.19 -49.29
CA GLU A 229 40.20 12.09 -49.90
C GLU A 229 39.62 11.57 -51.20
N CYS A 230 38.29 11.37 -51.25
CA CYS A 230 37.62 10.94 -52.49
C CYS A 230 37.71 11.97 -53.62
N LEU A 231 37.67 13.25 -53.29
CA LEU A 231 37.67 14.32 -54.31
C LEU A 231 39.07 14.74 -54.70
N TYR A 232 39.99 14.96 -53.76
CA TYR A 232 41.36 15.38 -54.02
C TYR A 232 42.34 14.20 -54.25
N GLY A 233 42.10 13.08 -53.59
CA GLY A 233 43.04 11.97 -53.51
C GLY A 233 43.79 11.96 -52.16
N GLY A 234 44.44 10.84 -51.88
CA GLY A 234 45.31 10.62 -50.73
C GLY A 234 46.65 10.08 -51.17
N ASP A 235 47.43 9.59 -50.20
CA ASP A 235 48.81 9.08 -50.47
C ASP A 235 48.85 7.95 -51.52
N ASP A 236 47.77 7.16 -51.66
CA ASP A 236 47.70 6.00 -52.57
C ASP A 236 46.66 6.14 -53.72
N SER A 237 46.01 7.31 -53.87
CA SER A 237 44.96 7.50 -54.87
C SER A 237 44.91 8.91 -55.44
N ASP A 238 44.63 9.02 -56.75
CA ASP A 238 44.55 10.32 -57.45
C ASP A 238 43.26 11.10 -57.19
N GLY A 239 42.31 10.59 -56.43
CA GLY A 239 40.99 11.17 -56.25
C GLY A 239 40.25 11.45 -57.54
N ALA A 240 39.01 11.96 -57.41
CA ALA A 240 38.18 12.29 -58.59
C ALA A 240 38.80 13.41 -59.42
N SER A 241 39.41 14.42 -58.77
CA SER A 241 40.07 15.55 -59.43
C SER A 241 41.26 15.08 -60.26
N GLY A 242 42.13 14.21 -59.68
CA GLY A 242 43.28 13.65 -60.42
C GLY A 242 42.88 12.75 -61.58
N LEU A 243 41.85 11.91 -61.38
CA LEU A 243 41.34 11.03 -62.43
C LEU A 243 40.72 11.82 -63.58
N LEU A 244 40.00 12.92 -63.26
CA LEU A 244 39.47 13.80 -64.30
C LEU A 244 40.58 14.56 -65.03
N ALA A 245 41.63 15.02 -64.36
CA ALA A 245 42.79 15.62 -64.99
C ALA A 245 43.51 14.64 -65.95
N GLN A 246 43.65 13.38 -65.59
CA GLN A 246 44.20 12.38 -66.49
C GLN A 246 43.30 12.14 -67.71
N ALA A 247 41.97 12.12 -67.54
CA ALA A 247 41.00 12.01 -68.63
C ALA A 247 41.02 13.22 -69.53
N GLU A 248 41.09 14.43 -68.96
CA GLU A 248 41.20 15.69 -69.67
C GLU A 248 42.49 15.72 -70.54
N TYR A 249 43.65 15.40 -69.91
CA TYR A 249 44.91 15.35 -70.61
C TYR A 249 44.88 14.34 -71.80
N ALA A 250 44.29 13.17 -71.63
CA ALA A 250 44.15 12.19 -72.68
C ALA A 250 43.29 12.71 -73.84
N LEU A 251 42.15 13.37 -73.53
CA LEU A 251 41.23 13.95 -74.51
C LEU A 251 41.81 15.17 -75.20
N ALA A 252 42.56 16.02 -74.51
CA ALA A 252 43.27 17.15 -75.11
C ALA A 252 44.17 16.77 -76.30
N ARG A 253 44.81 15.63 -76.17
CA ARG A 253 45.64 15.07 -77.29
C ARG A 253 44.83 14.61 -78.45
N LEU A 254 43.57 14.22 -78.26
CA LEU A 254 42.64 13.76 -79.30
C LEU A 254 41.81 14.87 -79.93
N ALA A 255 41.62 15.98 -79.22
CA ALA A 255 40.78 17.12 -79.61
C ALA A 255 41.14 17.72 -80.95
N LYS A 256 42.42 17.69 -81.31
CA LYS A 256 42.92 18.20 -82.60
C LYS A 256 42.52 17.30 -83.80
N PHE A 257 41.95 16.14 -83.58
CA PHE A 257 41.59 15.21 -84.65
C PHE A 257 40.12 15.20 -85.05
N SER A 258 39.23 15.73 -84.21
CA SER A 258 37.79 15.80 -84.49
C SER A 258 37.08 16.74 -83.53
N ASP A 259 36.10 17.50 -84.03
CA ASP A 259 35.23 18.41 -83.22
C ASP A 259 34.50 17.63 -82.14
N THR A 260 34.16 16.36 -82.37
CA THR A 260 33.55 15.48 -81.36
C THR A 260 34.47 15.29 -80.17
N TYR A 261 35.76 15.09 -80.34
CA TYR A 261 36.73 14.91 -79.27
C TYR A 261 37.07 16.24 -78.61
N ALA A 262 37.01 17.35 -79.33
CA ALA A 262 37.15 18.69 -78.79
C ALA A 262 35.99 18.99 -77.81
N ALA A 263 34.74 18.68 -78.19
CA ALA A 263 33.58 18.84 -77.33
C ALA A 263 33.61 17.94 -76.10
N LEU A 264 34.13 16.70 -76.21
CA LEU A 264 34.34 15.82 -75.08
C LEU A 264 35.42 16.33 -74.13
N HIS A 265 36.54 16.86 -74.68
CA HIS A 265 37.59 17.48 -73.87
C HIS A 265 37.06 18.68 -73.08
N GLU A 266 36.34 19.59 -73.70
CA GLU A 266 35.73 20.74 -73.05
C GLU A 266 34.79 20.32 -71.92
N LYS A 267 33.94 19.31 -72.19
CA LYS A 267 33.03 18.78 -71.18
C LYS A 267 33.77 18.16 -69.96
N ILE A 268 34.85 17.44 -70.17
CA ILE A 268 35.63 16.87 -69.04
C ILE A 268 36.41 17.95 -68.32
N ALA A 269 36.91 18.99 -69.03
CA ALA A 269 37.55 20.14 -68.38
C ALA A 269 36.57 20.89 -67.46
N ASP A 270 35.32 21.13 -67.95
CA ASP A 270 34.29 21.76 -67.12
C ASP A 270 33.96 20.93 -65.88
N LEU A 271 33.80 19.62 -66.02
CA LEU A 271 33.58 18.71 -64.88
C LEU A 271 34.74 18.72 -63.91
N MET A 272 35.98 18.77 -64.39
CA MET A 272 37.19 18.84 -63.57
C MET A 272 37.18 20.09 -62.69
N TYR A 273 36.90 21.27 -63.27
CA TYR A 273 36.79 22.51 -62.52
C TYR A 273 35.68 22.48 -61.49
N GLN A 274 34.49 21.95 -61.85
CA GLN A 274 33.38 21.80 -60.90
C GLN A 274 33.72 20.89 -59.74
N VAL A 275 34.47 19.81 -59.99
CA VAL A 275 34.93 18.89 -58.92
C VAL A 275 36.01 19.55 -58.04
N GLN A 276 36.90 20.37 -58.64
CA GLN A 276 37.90 21.15 -57.90
C GLN A 276 37.23 22.18 -56.99
N ASP A 277 36.28 22.96 -57.52
CA ASP A 277 35.54 23.91 -56.71
C ASP A 277 34.81 23.25 -55.55
N ALA A 278 34.07 22.14 -55.80
CA ALA A 278 33.39 21.36 -54.78
C ALA A 278 34.37 20.80 -53.75
N ALA A 279 35.55 20.35 -54.17
CA ALA A 279 36.56 19.82 -53.26
C ALA A 279 37.17 20.95 -52.35
N GLU A 280 37.31 22.16 -52.88
CA GLU A 280 37.72 23.31 -52.08
C GLU A 280 36.64 23.69 -51.05
N GLU A 281 35.36 23.73 -51.47
CA GLU A 281 34.24 24.01 -50.54
C GLU A 281 34.18 22.95 -49.40
N VAL A 282 34.35 21.68 -49.71
CA VAL A 282 34.39 20.61 -48.70
C VAL A 282 35.58 20.74 -47.77
N ARG A 283 36.76 21.14 -48.30
CA ARG A 283 37.98 21.33 -47.49
C ARG A 283 37.79 22.52 -46.56
N ASP A 284 37.28 23.62 -47.06
CA ASP A 284 37.05 24.82 -46.26
C ASP A 284 36.02 24.51 -45.14
N ALA A 285 34.94 23.80 -45.47
CA ALA A 285 33.96 23.35 -44.47
C ALA A 285 34.55 22.41 -43.42
N ARG A 286 35.52 21.54 -43.81
CA ARG A 286 36.27 20.68 -42.86
C ARG A 286 37.16 21.55 -41.94
N ASP A 287 37.88 22.50 -42.48
CA ASP A 287 38.82 23.32 -41.71
C ASP A 287 38.10 24.30 -40.75
N ASP A 288 36.84 24.62 -41.02
CA ASP A 288 35.96 25.37 -40.11
C ASP A 288 35.40 24.51 -38.97
N LEU A 289 35.49 23.18 -39.03
CA LEU A 289 35.06 22.29 -37.96
C LEU A 289 36.08 22.34 -36.77
N SER A 290 35.67 22.96 -35.68
CA SER A 290 36.43 22.97 -34.45
C SER A 290 36.35 21.64 -33.69
N TYR A 291 36.99 20.61 -34.19
CA TYR A 291 37.10 19.30 -33.52
C TYR A 291 38.47 19.16 -32.86
N SER A 292 38.48 18.74 -31.60
CA SER A 292 39.67 18.40 -30.87
C SER A 292 39.59 16.96 -30.34
N ALA A 293 40.32 16.08 -30.97
CA ALA A 293 40.44 14.68 -30.53
C ALA A 293 41.01 14.59 -29.10
N ASP A 294 41.97 15.42 -28.77
CA ASP A 294 42.59 15.47 -27.45
C ASP A 294 41.58 15.86 -26.36
N GLU A 295 40.66 16.82 -26.66
CA GLU A 295 39.59 17.21 -25.74
C GLU A 295 38.63 16.06 -25.51
N LEU A 296 38.23 15.35 -26.55
CA LEU A 296 37.32 14.18 -26.45
C LEU A 296 37.99 13.08 -25.59
N GLU A 297 39.25 12.73 -25.83
CA GLU A 297 39.98 11.73 -25.05
C GLU A 297 40.11 12.14 -23.57
N GLN A 298 40.35 13.41 -23.28
CA GLN A 298 40.41 13.93 -21.91
C GLN A 298 39.02 13.79 -21.22
N ILE A 299 37.92 14.15 -21.92
CA ILE A 299 36.58 14.04 -21.39
C ILE A 299 36.21 12.55 -21.12
N GLU A 300 36.51 11.66 -22.05
CA GLU A 300 36.24 10.21 -21.89
C GLU A 300 37.06 9.64 -20.71
N SER A 301 38.34 10.00 -20.61
CA SER A 301 39.16 9.60 -19.48
C SER A 301 38.62 10.15 -18.14
N ARG A 302 38.10 11.37 -18.15
CA ARG A 302 37.51 11.99 -16.96
C ARG A 302 36.18 11.32 -16.60
N LEU A 303 35.30 11.10 -17.55
CA LEU A 303 34.04 10.39 -17.36
C LEU A 303 34.26 8.94 -16.87
N ASP A 304 35.27 8.23 -17.37
CA ASP A 304 35.60 6.88 -16.88
C ASP A 304 35.97 6.89 -15.38
N LYS A 305 36.70 7.89 -14.93
CA LYS A 305 37.01 8.07 -13.50
C LYS A 305 35.73 8.34 -12.70
N ILE A 306 34.87 9.24 -13.19
CA ILE A 306 33.59 9.55 -12.56
C ILE A 306 32.70 8.29 -12.50
N HIS A 307 32.58 7.55 -13.57
CA HIS A 307 31.79 6.32 -13.63
C HIS A 307 32.25 5.24 -12.65
N ARG A 308 33.57 5.13 -12.40
CA ARG A 308 34.10 4.21 -11.39
C ARG A 308 33.68 4.62 -9.98
N LEU A 309 33.64 5.90 -9.69
CA LEU A 309 33.21 6.43 -8.41
C LEU A 309 31.69 6.33 -8.23
N ARG A 310 30.93 6.59 -9.30
CA ARG A 310 29.46 6.44 -9.30
C ARG A 310 29.02 5.03 -8.93
N ARG A 311 29.70 4.01 -9.39
CA ARG A 311 29.42 2.60 -9.04
C ARG A 311 29.61 2.29 -7.55
N LYS A 312 30.37 3.09 -6.84
CA LYS A 312 30.75 2.83 -5.44
C LYS A 312 29.99 3.72 -4.46
N TYR A 313 29.75 4.98 -4.82
CA TYR A 313 29.43 6.03 -3.85
C TYR A 313 28.14 6.81 -4.14
N GLY A 314 27.60 6.77 -5.34
CA GLY A 314 26.37 7.48 -5.69
C GLY A 314 26.10 7.43 -7.18
N THR A 315 24.94 7.94 -7.63
CA THR A 315 24.54 7.93 -9.03
C THR A 315 24.93 9.20 -9.79
N THR A 316 25.23 10.28 -9.06
CA THR A 316 25.67 11.58 -9.60
C THR A 316 26.89 12.11 -8.86
N CYS A 317 27.61 13.06 -9.45
CA CYS A 317 28.72 13.74 -8.78
C CYS A 317 28.26 14.44 -7.48
N ALA A 318 27.06 15.01 -7.47
CA ALA A 318 26.47 15.64 -6.28
C ALA A 318 26.27 14.63 -5.14
N GLU A 319 25.72 13.45 -5.43
CA GLU A 319 25.53 12.38 -4.45
C GLU A 319 26.87 11.83 -3.91
N ILE A 320 27.89 11.74 -4.77
CA ILE A 320 29.25 11.33 -4.34
C ILE A 320 29.85 12.37 -3.38
N LEU A 321 29.65 13.67 -3.66
CA LEU A 321 30.10 14.75 -2.77
C LEU A 321 29.32 14.75 -1.45
N GLU A 322 28.00 14.49 -1.49
CA GLU A 322 27.20 14.31 -0.27
C GLU A 322 27.69 13.10 0.55
N TYR A 323 28.02 11.99 -0.12
CA TYR A 323 28.62 10.83 0.51
C TYR A 323 29.97 11.16 1.15
N LEU A 324 30.82 11.95 0.46
CA LEU A 324 32.10 12.41 0.99
C LEU A 324 31.93 13.20 2.29
N GLU A 325 30.98 14.13 2.32
CA GLU A 325 30.73 14.92 3.53
C GLU A 325 30.17 14.04 4.67
N LYS A 326 29.33 13.07 4.36
CA LYS A 326 28.88 12.07 5.34
C LYS A 326 30.03 11.21 5.87
N ALA A 327 30.91 10.77 4.97
CA ALA A 327 32.08 9.95 5.33
C ALA A 327 33.09 10.73 6.19
N LYS A 328 33.36 12.00 5.87
CA LYS A 328 34.20 12.88 6.68
C LYS A 328 33.61 13.06 8.07
N LYS A 329 32.32 13.37 8.12
CA LYS A 329 31.63 13.55 9.40
C LYS A 329 31.68 12.29 10.25
N GLU A 330 31.47 11.12 9.64
CA GLU A 330 31.54 9.82 10.32
C GLU A 330 32.97 9.57 10.83
N LEU A 331 34.00 9.91 10.04
CA LEU A 331 35.39 9.76 10.44
C LEU A 331 35.74 10.67 11.63
N ASP A 332 35.35 11.95 11.55
CA ASP A 332 35.56 12.91 12.65
C ASP A 332 34.82 12.44 13.94
N GLU A 333 33.59 11.92 13.81
CA GLU A 333 32.85 11.37 14.93
C GLU A 333 33.58 10.18 15.57
N ILE A 334 34.21 9.33 14.77
CA ILE A 334 35.01 8.21 15.26
C ILE A 334 36.30 8.65 15.91
N GLU A 335 37.01 9.63 15.33
CA GLU A 335 38.31 10.12 15.83
C GLU A 335 38.19 10.89 17.16
N PHE A 336 37.08 11.62 17.34
CA PHE A 336 36.80 12.37 18.57
C PHE A 336 35.78 11.66 19.49
N ALA A 337 35.70 10.35 19.39
CA ALA A 337 34.62 9.53 19.91
C ALA A 337 34.39 9.63 21.43
N ASP A 338 35.42 9.78 22.25
CA ASP A 338 35.27 9.64 23.70
C ASP A 338 34.54 10.84 24.34
N ASP A 339 34.90 12.06 23.96
CA ASP A 339 34.21 13.28 24.45
C ASP A 339 32.80 13.41 23.89
N HIS A 340 32.59 12.96 22.65
CA HIS A 340 31.31 13.04 22.01
C HIS A 340 30.37 11.96 22.58
N LEU A 341 30.85 10.73 22.79
CA LEU A 341 30.12 9.64 23.42
C LEU A 341 29.62 10.01 24.82
N GLU A 342 30.46 10.65 25.64
CA GLU A 342 30.07 11.16 26.95
C GLU A 342 28.96 12.20 26.87
N LYS A 343 29.02 13.11 25.90
CA LYS A 343 27.98 14.11 25.65
C LYS A 343 26.68 13.47 25.20
N LEU A 344 26.76 12.47 24.30
CA LEU A 344 25.59 11.72 23.84
C LEU A 344 24.95 10.91 24.97
N LYS A 345 25.74 10.24 25.82
CA LYS A 345 25.23 9.54 27.02
C LYS A 345 24.50 10.47 27.98
N LYS A 346 25.01 11.69 28.19
CA LYS A 346 24.33 12.72 29.00
C LYS A 346 23.02 13.20 28.37
N LYS A 347 23.01 13.39 27.03
CA LYS A 347 21.79 13.73 26.28
C LYS A 347 20.77 12.60 26.32
N LEU A 348 21.23 11.34 26.13
CA LEU A 348 20.40 10.16 26.22
C LEU A 348 19.71 10.06 27.58
N LYS A 349 20.45 10.19 28.66
CA LYS A 349 19.88 10.15 30.03
C LYS A 349 18.81 11.22 30.24
N LYS A 350 19.00 12.41 29.67
CA LYS A 350 17.99 13.49 29.73
C LYS A 350 16.76 13.15 28.87
N ALA A 351 16.97 12.63 27.66
CA ALA A 351 15.89 12.23 26.77
C ALA A 351 15.09 11.04 27.34
N GLU A 352 15.78 10.05 27.94
CA GLU A 352 15.11 8.93 28.63
C GLU A 352 14.25 9.39 29.81
N LYS A 353 14.73 10.38 30.58
CA LYS A 353 13.92 10.97 31.65
C LYS A 353 12.65 11.63 31.10
N THR A 354 12.78 12.46 30.06
CA THR A 354 11.60 13.15 29.48
C THR A 354 10.64 12.18 28.78
N ALA A 355 11.17 11.15 28.11
CA ALA A 355 10.33 10.10 27.54
C ALA A 355 9.66 9.24 28.62
N GLY A 356 10.35 8.97 29.74
CA GLY A 356 9.78 8.29 30.91
C GLY A 356 8.64 9.08 31.58
N GLU A 357 8.78 10.40 31.70
CA GLU A 357 7.71 11.27 32.21
C GLU A 357 6.48 11.25 31.29
N ALA A 358 6.68 11.29 29.98
CA ALA A 358 5.59 11.16 29.00
C ALA A 358 4.96 9.76 29.00
N ALA A 359 5.78 8.70 29.13
CA ALA A 359 5.29 7.33 29.26
C ALA A 359 4.43 7.16 30.52
N PHE A 360 4.84 7.77 31.63
CA PHE A 360 4.07 7.74 32.88
C PHE A 360 2.72 8.46 32.72
N ALA A 361 2.69 9.63 32.10
CA ALA A 361 1.44 10.34 31.82
C ALA A 361 0.50 9.52 30.92
N LEU A 362 1.05 8.87 29.89
CA LEU A 362 0.30 7.98 29.02
C LEU A 362 -0.23 6.76 29.78
N ARG A 363 0.58 6.17 30.68
CA ARG A 363 0.19 5.04 31.55
C ARG A 363 -0.97 5.39 32.46
N GLU A 364 -0.93 6.54 33.11
CA GLU A 364 -2.02 6.96 34.02
C GLU A 364 -3.32 7.20 33.24
N ASN A 365 -3.26 7.84 32.07
CA ASN A 365 -4.43 7.98 31.20
C ASN A 365 -4.98 6.60 30.77
N ARG A 366 -4.12 5.65 30.40
CA ARG A 366 -4.52 4.28 30.07
C ARG A 366 -5.17 3.55 31.21
N LYS A 367 -4.68 3.72 32.45
CA LYS A 367 -5.28 3.11 33.65
C LYS A 367 -6.67 3.67 33.94
N GLU A 368 -6.83 4.99 33.90
CA GLU A 368 -8.14 5.63 34.05
C GLU A 368 -9.12 5.15 32.99
N THR A 369 -8.66 5.09 31.76
CA THR A 369 -9.42 4.57 30.61
C THR A 369 -9.79 3.11 30.80
N ALA A 370 -8.87 2.27 31.27
CA ALA A 370 -9.10 0.85 31.52
C ALA A 370 -10.21 0.63 32.55
N VAL A 371 -10.27 1.44 33.61
CA VAL A 371 -11.35 1.40 34.61
C VAL A 371 -12.69 1.75 33.94
N SER A 372 -12.74 2.84 33.17
CA SER A 372 -13.95 3.27 32.47
C SER A 372 -14.42 2.22 31.44
N MET A 373 -13.48 1.72 30.62
CA MET A 373 -13.75 0.67 29.62
C MET A 373 -14.26 -0.62 30.27
N SER A 374 -13.60 -1.06 31.35
CA SER A 374 -14.02 -2.25 32.10
C SER A 374 -15.44 -2.12 32.66
N GLY A 375 -15.77 -0.96 33.24
CA GLY A 375 -17.11 -0.67 33.75
C GLY A 375 -18.17 -0.72 32.63
N ARG A 376 -17.88 -0.21 31.46
CA ARG A 376 -18.78 -0.25 30.32
C ARG A 376 -18.95 -1.67 29.77
N ILE A 377 -17.86 -2.44 29.62
CA ILE A 377 -17.91 -3.83 29.19
C ILE A 377 -18.78 -4.67 30.16
N LEU A 378 -18.58 -4.49 31.46
CA LEU A 378 -19.38 -5.20 32.47
C LEU A 378 -20.85 -4.80 32.42
N SER A 379 -21.18 -3.53 32.19
CA SER A 379 -22.55 -3.05 31.99
C SER A 379 -23.19 -3.70 30.76
N GLU A 380 -22.44 -3.78 29.65
CA GLU A 380 -22.91 -4.45 28.41
C GLU A 380 -23.16 -5.94 28.64
N LEU A 381 -22.23 -6.62 29.31
CA LEU A 381 -22.36 -8.05 29.63
C LEU A 381 -23.54 -8.33 30.55
N ALA A 382 -23.84 -7.46 31.52
CA ALA A 382 -25.03 -7.58 32.35
C ALA A 382 -26.33 -7.49 31.52
N GLN A 383 -26.39 -6.60 30.52
CA GLN A 383 -27.51 -6.51 29.57
C GLN A 383 -27.66 -7.78 28.72
N LEU A 384 -26.56 -8.48 28.44
CA LEU A 384 -26.53 -9.73 27.69
C LEU A 384 -26.73 -11.00 28.57
N ASP A 385 -27.32 -10.83 29.75
CA ASP A 385 -27.63 -11.90 30.72
C ASP A 385 -26.37 -12.58 31.32
N MET A 386 -25.28 -11.76 31.47
CA MET A 386 -24.02 -12.19 32.07
C MET A 386 -23.58 -11.26 33.24
N PRO A 387 -24.40 -11.08 34.27
CA PRO A 387 -24.11 -10.11 35.34
C PRO A 387 -23.00 -10.53 36.32
N ARG A 388 -22.49 -11.77 36.21
CA ARG A 388 -21.48 -12.32 37.13
C ARG A 388 -20.07 -12.32 36.55
N VAL A 389 -19.92 -11.89 35.31
CA VAL A 389 -18.60 -11.80 34.65
C VAL A 389 -17.74 -10.75 35.37
N GLN A 390 -16.48 -11.06 35.50
CA GLN A 390 -15.45 -10.12 35.92
C GLN A 390 -14.52 -9.84 34.73
N PHE A 391 -14.11 -8.59 34.60
CA PHE A 391 -13.20 -8.15 33.54
C PHE A 391 -12.19 -7.16 34.14
N SER A 392 -10.91 -7.30 33.79
CA SER A 392 -9.82 -6.44 34.22
C SER A 392 -8.81 -6.25 33.08
N CYS A 393 -8.21 -5.06 33.04
CA CYS A 393 -7.04 -4.79 32.20
C CYS A 393 -5.79 -4.86 33.08
N GLU A 394 -4.94 -5.83 32.84
CA GLU A 394 -3.67 -6.01 33.55
C GLU A 394 -2.55 -5.28 32.80
N PHE A 395 -1.77 -4.50 33.56
CA PHE A 395 -0.65 -3.73 33.04
C PHE A 395 0.67 -4.38 33.45
N THR A 396 1.53 -4.64 32.47
CA THR A 396 2.90 -5.09 32.72
C THR A 396 3.86 -3.98 32.28
N GLU A 397 4.77 -3.60 33.16
CA GLU A 397 5.78 -2.59 32.85
C GLU A 397 6.84 -3.15 31.90
N LEU A 398 7.16 -2.37 30.87
CA LEU A 398 8.18 -2.67 29.86
C LEU A 398 9.20 -1.54 29.82
N ASP A 399 10.32 -1.83 29.16
CA ASP A 399 11.21 -0.78 28.68
C ASP A 399 10.51 0.14 27.69
N LEU A 400 11.04 1.34 27.49
CA LEU A 400 10.49 2.29 26.51
C LEU A 400 10.45 1.67 25.12
N THR A 401 9.25 1.57 24.55
CA THR A 401 8.97 1.11 23.19
C THR A 401 8.30 2.20 22.37
N ALA A 402 8.11 2.01 21.08
CA ALA A 402 7.38 2.97 20.24
C ALA A 402 5.91 3.19 20.70
N ASN A 403 5.32 2.24 21.43
CA ASN A 403 3.93 2.29 21.89
C ASN A 403 3.78 2.66 23.38
N GLY A 404 4.85 3.07 24.05
CA GLY A 404 4.85 3.35 25.49
C GLY A 404 5.76 2.40 26.26
N ALA A 405 5.59 2.39 27.57
CA ALA A 405 6.34 1.55 28.51
C ALA A 405 5.45 0.49 29.17
N ASP A 406 4.36 0.09 28.50
CA ASP A 406 3.36 -0.85 29.05
C ASP A 406 2.98 -1.90 28.02
N ALA A 407 2.79 -3.13 28.45
CA ALA A 407 1.94 -4.13 27.83
C ALA A 407 0.60 -4.18 28.58
N VAL A 408 -0.48 -4.36 27.83
CA VAL A 408 -1.82 -4.48 28.40
C VAL A 408 -2.41 -5.82 27.97
N ALA A 409 -2.93 -6.58 28.93
CA ALA A 409 -3.63 -7.82 28.66
C ALA A 409 -5.02 -7.80 29.32
N PHE A 410 -6.03 -8.26 28.58
CA PHE A 410 -7.40 -8.37 29.10
C PHE A 410 -7.58 -9.72 29.79
N TYR A 411 -8.03 -9.63 31.03
CA TYR A 411 -8.32 -10.77 31.89
C TYR A 411 -9.79 -10.81 32.21
N MET A 412 -10.35 -12.01 32.28
CA MET A 412 -11.74 -12.17 32.63
C MET A 412 -12.02 -13.50 33.33
N SER A 413 -13.18 -13.54 34.00
CA SER A 413 -13.80 -14.75 34.51
C SER A 413 -15.29 -14.74 34.18
N ALA A 414 -15.79 -15.83 33.61
CA ALA A 414 -17.22 -15.98 33.29
C ALA A 414 -18.07 -16.30 34.52
N ASN A 415 -17.48 -16.88 35.59
CA ASN A 415 -18.18 -17.37 36.75
C ASN A 415 -17.73 -16.65 38.01
N ALA A 416 -18.68 -16.39 38.92
CA ALA A 416 -18.36 -15.81 40.21
C ALA A 416 -17.51 -16.77 41.04
N GLY A 417 -16.39 -16.26 41.57
CA GLY A 417 -15.46 -17.05 42.43
C GLY A 417 -14.34 -17.79 41.68
N GLU A 418 -14.32 -17.73 40.35
CA GLU A 418 -13.17 -18.21 39.57
C GLU A 418 -12.11 -17.09 39.46
N ALA A 419 -10.84 -17.50 39.40
CA ALA A 419 -9.74 -16.56 39.17
C ALA A 419 -9.81 -15.99 37.77
N LEU A 420 -9.45 -14.69 37.64
CA LEU A 420 -9.26 -14.05 36.37
C LEU A 420 -8.19 -14.78 35.54
N LYS A 421 -8.47 -15.03 34.27
CA LYS A 421 -7.57 -15.66 33.30
C LYS A 421 -7.43 -14.78 32.08
N PRO A 422 -6.31 -14.86 31.34
CA PRO A 422 -6.22 -14.21 30.05
C PRO A 422 -7.43 -14.55 29.16
N MET A 423 -7.95 -13.55 28.48
CA MET A 423 -9.18 -13.71 27.68
C MET A 423 -9.05 -14.82 26.63
N SER A 424 -7.84 -15.06 26.11
CA SER A 424 -7.49 -16.16 25.20
C SER A 424 -7.72 -17.57 25.79
N LYS A 425 -7.86 -17.70 27.13
CA LYS A 425 -8.07 -18.98 27.84
C LYS A 425 -9.49 -19.16 28.39
N VAL A 426 -10.39 -18.20 28.13
CA VAL A 426 -11.79 -18.30 28.56
C VAL A 426 -12.57 -19.07 27.49
N ALA A 427 -13.08 -20.22 27.87
CA ALA A 427 -13.65 -21.19 26.93
C ALA A 427 -15.11 -21.49 27.23
N SER A 428 -16.03 -20.89 26.47
CA SER A 428 -17.29 -21.56 26.08
C SER A 428 -17.89 -20.81 24.88
N GLY A 429 -18.29 -21.51 23.84
CA GLY A 429 -18.67 -20.91 22.57
C GLY A 429 -19.76 -19.82 22.66
N GLY A 430 -20.83 -20.05 23.42
CA GLY A 430 -21.94 -19.07 23.52
C GLY A 430 -21.66 -17.90 24.47
N GLU A 431 -20.88 -18.10 25.54
CA GLU A 431 -20.43 -17.02 26.42
C GLU A 431 -19.46 -16.12 25.68
N LEU A 432 -18.56 -16.73 24.93
CA LEU A 432 -17.56 -16.05 24.14
C LEU A 432 -18.18 -15.09 23.12
N ALA A 433 -19.21 -15.54 22.39
CA ALA A 433 -19.92 -14.70 21.41
C ALA A 433 -20.55 -13.45 22.07
N ARG A 434 -21.11 -13.60 23.28
CA ARG A 434 -21.69 -12.47 24.02
C ARG A 434 -20.63 -11.51 24.56
N ILE A 435 -19.50 -12.03 25.03
CA ILE A 435 -18.34 -11.24 25.46
C ILE A 435 -17.81 -10.42 24.29
N MET A 436 -17.64 -11.09 23.15
CA MET A 436 -17.19 -10.43 21.93
C MET A 436 -18.15 -9.32 21.50
N LEU A 437 -19.44 -9.56 21.53
CA LEU A 437 -20.43 -8.56 21.20
C LEU A 437 -20.37 -7.36 22.17
N ALA A 438 -20.29 -7.61 23.46
CA ALA A 438 -20.17 -6.56 24.47
C ALA A 438 -18.93 -5.68 24.27
N MET A 439 -17.77 -6.32 24.07
CA MET A 439 -16.52 -5.60 23.83
C MET A 439 -16.58 -4.79 22.52
N LYS A 440 -17.08 -5.40 21.45
CA LYS A 440 -17.21 -4.74 20.16
C LYS A 440 -18.17 -3.56 20.22
N ASN A 441 -19.27 -3.65 20.95
CA ASN A 441 -20.18 -2.53 21.16
C ASN A 441 -19.48 -1.35 21.86
N VAL A 442 -18.72 -1.63 22.90
CA VAL A 442 -17.98 -0.60 23.65
C VAL A 442 -16.92 0.07 22.79
N LEU A 443 -16.21 -0.70 21.98
CA LEU A 443 -15.20 -0.18 21.06
C LEU A 443 -15.83 0.56 19.86
N ALA A 444 -16.91 0.02 19.30
CA ALA A 444 -17.59 0.58 18.14
C ALA A 444 -18.23 1.97 18.39
N GLU A 445 -18.56 2.32 19.63
CA GLU A 445 -19.08 3.66 19.94
C GLU A 445 -18.07 4.77 19.66
N LYS A 446 -16.78 4.47 19.75
CA LYS A 446 -15.67 5.39 19.43
C LYS A 446 -15.16 5.26 18.00
N ASP A 447 -15.58 4.21 17.30
CA ASP A 447 -15.15 3.96 15.92
C ASP A 447 -15.81 4.96 14.97
N GLN A 448 -15.03 5.60 14.11
CA GLN A 448 -15.53 6.54 13.10
C GLN A 448 -16.22 5.83 11.92
N VAL A 449 -16.15 4.50 11.87
CA VAL A 449 -16.74 3.68 10.79
C VAL A 449 -18.26 3.66 10.91
N ASN A 450 -18.95 3.97 9.81
CA ASN A 450 -20.41 4.08 9.77
C ASN A 450 -21.13 2.75 9.52
N THR A 451 -20.44 1.71 9.06
CA THR A 451 -21.02 0.40 8.73
C THR A 451 -20.35 -0.71 9.53
N LEU A 452 -21.15 -1.47 10.28
CA LEU A 452 -20.71 -2.61 11.08
C LEU A 452 -21.37 -3.88 10.53
N ILE A 453 -20.57 -4.93 10.33
CA ILE A 453 -21.06 -6.24 9.90
C ILE A 453 -20.83 -7.23 11.03
N PHE A 454 -21.89 -7.93 11.43
CA PHE A 454 -21.85 -8.98 12.44
C PHE A 454 -22.13 -10.33 11.78
N ASP A 455 -21.10 -11.16 11.69
CA ASP A 455 -21.21 -12.55 11.24
C ASP A 455 -21.10 -13.49 12.44
N GLU A 456 -21.92 -14.55 12.46
CA GLU A 456 -21.94 -15.57 13.51
C GLU A 456 -22.17 -15.04 14.95
N VAL A 457 -22.76 -13.85 15.11
CA VAL A 457 -23.06 -13.26 16.43
C VAL A 457 -24.08 -14.10 17.21
N ASP A 458 -24.77 -14.97 16.54
CA ASP A 458 -25.80 -15.89 17.07
C ASP A 458 -25.26 -17.28 17.41
N THR A 459 -23.98 -17.56 17.19
CA THR A 459 -23.37 -18.86 17.51
C THR A 459 -23.38 -19.12 19.00
N GLY A 460 -24.05 -20.20 19.43
CA GLY A 460 -24.17 -20.59 20.85
C GLY A 460 -25.11 -19.70 21.67
N VAL A 461 -25.88 -18.83 21.03
CA VAL A 461 -26.86 -17.95 21.68
C VAL A 461 -28.27 -18.43 21.37
N SER A 462 -29.17 -18.48 22.37
CA SER A 462 -30.54 -18.90 22.16
C SER A 462 -31.51 -18.21 23.14
N GLY A 463 -32.79 -18.28 22.86
CA GLY A 463 -33.88 -17.84 23.74
C GLY A 463 -33.74 -16.38 24.18
N ARG A 464 -33.68 -16.14 25.48
CA ARG A 464 -33.66 -14.79 26.08
C ARG A 464 -32.36 -14.03 25.75
N ALA A 465 -31.23 -14.74 25.67
CA ALA A 465 -29.98 -14.12 25.30
C ALA A 465 -30.01 -13.61 23.86
N ALA A 466 -30.60 -14.36 22.91
CA ALA A 466 -30.77 -13.94 21.53
C ALA A 466 -31.64 -12.66 21.41
N GLN A 467 -32.68 -12.56 22.25
CA GLN A 467 -33.51 -11.35 22.29
C GLN A 467 -32.70 -10.12 22.73
N LYS A 468 -31.88 -10.27 23.77
CA LYS A 468 -30.99 -9.20 24.25
C LYS A 468 -29.94 -8.75 23.22
N VAL A 469 -29.35 -9.72 22.51
CA VAL A 469 -28.44 -9.44 21.39
C VAL A 469 -29.15 -8.64 20.30
N ALA A 470 -30.35 -9.03 19.93
CA ALA A 470 -31.15 -8.37 18.89
C ALA A 470 -31.52 -6.92 19.28
N GLU A 471 -31.98 -6.70 20.52
CA GLU A 471 -32.28 -5.38 21.07
C GLU A 471 -31.03 -4.47 21.05
N LYS A 472 -29.86 -5.04 21.38
CA LYS A 472 -28.60 -4.31 21.38
C LYS A 472 -28.16 -3.90 19.98
N LEU A 473 -28.19 -4.83 19.01
CA LEU A 473 -27.88 -4.52 17.62
C LEU A 473 -28.83 -3.46 17.05
N ARG A 474 -30.12 -3.54 17.38
CA ARG A 474 -31.11 -2.51 17.00
C ARG A 474 -30.78 -1.14 17.62
N THR A 475 -30.22 -1.11 18.82
CA THR A 475 -29.79 0.14 19.48
C THR A 475 -28.59 0.76 18.77
N VAL A 476 -27.57 -0.05 18.42
CA VAL A 476 -26.40 0.38 17.63
C VAL A 476 -26.84 0.90 16.26
N ALA A 477 -27.82 0.22 15.66
CA ALA A 477 -28.36 0.56 14.35
C ALA A 477 -29.11 1.90 14.28
N LYS A 478 -29.38 2.56 15.41
CA LYS A 478 -29.92 3.94 15.42
C LYS A 478 -28.92 4.97 14.92
N HIS A 479 -27.65 4.70 15.06
CA HIS A 479 -26.56 5.63 14.75
C HIS A 479 -25.62 5.13 13.67
N LYS A 480 -25.61 3.83 13.38
CA LYS A 480 -24.74 3.18 12.40
C LYS A 480 -25.55 2.24 11.51
N GLN A 481 -25.06 1.96 10.33
CA GLN A 481 -25.59 0.86 9.53
C GLN A 481 -25.05 -0.45 10.12
N VAL A 482 -25.95 -1.39 10.41
CA VAL A 482 -25.63 -2.72 10.92
C VAL A 482 -26.09 -3.78 9.93
N LEU A 483 -25.21 -4.63 9.50
CA LEU A 483 -25.49 -5.82 8.71
C LEU A 483 -25.27 -7.05 9.60
N CYS A 484 -26.23 -7.97 9.65
CA CYS A 484 -26.10 -9.18 10.46
C CYS A 484 -26.54 -10.41 9.67
N VAL A 485 -25.66 -11.42 9.65
CA VAL A 485 -26.02 -12.75 9.14
C VAL A 485 -26.48 -13.58 10.32
N THR A 486 -27.69 -14.14 10.24
CA THR A 486 -28.25 -14.90 11.37
C THR A 486 -29.15 -16.05 10.94
N HIS A 487 -29.29 -17.02 11.83
CA HIS A 487 -30.29 -18.07 11.77
C HIS A 487 -31.33 -17.96 12.91
N LEU A 488 -31.24 -16.90 13.74
CA LEU A 488 -32.14 -16.71 14.88
C LEU A 488 -33.33 -15.81 14.52
N PRO A 489 -34.56 -16.25 14.82
CA PRO A 489 -35.74 -15.46 14.52
C PRO A 489 -35.82 -14.15 15.31
N GLN A 490 -35.22 -14.10 16.53
CA GLN A 490 -35.19 -12.92 17.36
C GLN A 490 -34.44 -11.75 16.69
N LEU A 491 -33.29 -12.04 16.06
CA LEU A 491 -32.51 -11.03 15.33
C LEU A 491 -33.25 -10.58 14.07
N ALA A 492 -33.78 -11.54 13.30
CA ALA A 492 -34.50 -11.26 12.07
C ALA A 492 -35.79 -10.47 12.30
N ALA A 493 -36.47 -10.70 13.41
CA ALA A 493 -37.71 -9.99 13.77
C ALA A 493 -37.46 -8.48 14.04
N LEU A 494 -36.33 -8.11 14.66
CA LEU A 494 -36.01 -6.73 15.00
C LEU A 494 -35.30 -5.95 13.89
N ALA A 495 -35.03 -6.57 12.75
CA ALA A 495 -34.41 -5.90 11.60
C ALA A 495 -35.30 -4.77 11.03
N HIS A 496 -34.68 -3.70 10.54
CA HIS A 496 -35.35 -2.71 9.70
C HIS A 496 -35.53 -3.26 8.28
N THR A 497 -34.49 -3.84 7.73
CA THR A 497 -34.47 -4.49 6.41
C THR A 497 -34.13 -5.96 6.54
N HIS A 498 -34.92 -6.83 5.96
CA HIS A 498 -34.75 -8.29 6.01
C HIS A 498 -34.52 -8.83 4.60
N LEU A 499 -33.36 -9.40 4.36
CA LEU A 499 -32.93 -9.97 3.09
C LEU A 499 -32.93 -11.50 3.18
N LEU A 500 -33.64 -12.18 2.29
CA LEU A 500 -33.66 -13.63 2.19
C LEU A 500 -32.67 -14.10 1.13
N ILE A 501 -31.75 -14.96 1.54
CA ILE A 501 -30.83 -15.66 0.65
C ILE A 501 -31.39 -17.05 0.39
N ALA A 502 -31.77 -17.31 -0.84
CA ALA A 502 -32.38 -18.57 -1.27
C ALA A 502 -31.57 -19.23 -2.38
N LYS A 503 -31.49 -20.58 -2.33
CA LYS A 503 -30.97 -21.40 -3.42
C LYS A 503 -32.04 -21.77 -4.39
N GLY A 504 -31.69 -21.75 -5.68
CA GLY A 504 -32.51 -22.31 -6.75
C GLY A 504 -31.69 -23.21 -7.67
N GLU A 505 -32.35 -24.04 -8.44
CA GLU A 505 -31.70 -24.81 -9.50
C GLU A 505 -32.23 -24.37 -10.85
N ARG A 506 -31.35 -24.13 -11.80
CA ARG A 506 -31.69 -23.85 -13.19
C ARG A 506 -30.73 -24.62 -14.09
N GLU A 507 -31.24 -25.40 -15.02
CA GLU A 507 -30.45 -26.17 -15.98
C GLU A 507 -29.34 -27.06 -15.33
N GLY A 508 -29.68 -27.67 -14.16
CA GLY A 508 -28.75 -28.52 -13.41
C GLY A 508 -27.62 -27.78 -12.70
N ARG A 509 -27.72 -26.45 -12.57
CA ARG A 509 -26.76 -25.60 -11.81
C ARG A 509 -27.48 -24.91 -10.67
N THR A 510 -26.77 -24.83 -9.53
CA THR A 510 -27.25 -24.07 -8.37
C THR A 510 -26.96 -22.58 -8.58
N TYR A 511 -27.94 -21.75 -8.27
CA TYR A 511 -27.81 -20.30 -8.20
C TYR A 511 -28.38 -19.79 -6.87
N THR A 512 -27.88 -18.65 -6.43
CA THR A 512 -28.35 -18.00 -5.21
C THR A 512 -28.97 -16.66 -5.57
N THR A 513 -30.12 -16.37 -4.99
CA THR A 513 -30.80 -15.08 -5.07
C THR A 513 -30.85 -14.41 -3.71
N VAL A 514 -30.80 -13.09 -3.69
CA VAL A 514 -30.99 -12.27 -2.50
C VAL A 514 -32.19 -11.37 -2.73
N THR A 515 -33.19 -11.49 -1.89
CA THR A 515 -34.49 -10.80 -2.08
C THR A 515 -34.87 -10.05 -0.81
N PRO A 516 -35.20 -8.76 -0.87
CA PRO A 516 -35.76 -8.03 0.26
C PRO A 516 -37.18 -8.57 0.54
N LEU A 517 -37.47 -8.78 1.81
CA LEU A 517 -38.77 -9.32 2.25
C LEU A 517 -39.71 -8.18 2.69
N ASP A 518 -40.90 -8.19 2.20
CA ASP A 518 -42.03 -7.44 2.77
C ASP A 518 -42.49 -8.05 4.10
N ILE A 519 -43.45 -7.44 4.76
CA ILE A 519 -43.95 -7.88 6.08
C ILE A 519 -44.46 -9.33 6.02
N GLU A 520 -45.21 -9.72 4.96
CA GLU A 520 -45.71 -11.08 4.81
C GLU A 520 -44.59 -12.09 4.49
N GLY A 521 -43.61 -11.70 3.69
CA GLY A 521 -42.39 -12.48 3.45
C GLY A 521 -41.61 -12.69 4.73
N ARG A 522 -41.40 -11.65 5.55
CA ARG A 522 -40.75 -11.74 6.86
C ARG A 522 -41.49 -12.69 7.80
N LYS A 523 -42.82 -12.60 7.87
CA LYS A 523 -43.64 -13.50 8.68
C LYS A 523 -43.43 -14.95 8.27
N LYS A 524 -43.42 -15.24 6.96
CA LYS A 524 -43.21 -16.60 6.43
C LYS A 524 -41.79 -17.10 6.72
N GLU A 525 -40.79 -16.26 6.52
CA GLU A 525 -39.37 -16.63 6.78
C GLU A 525 -39.13 -16.87 8.27
N LEU A 526 -39.64 -16.02 9.15
CA LEU A 526 -39.57 -16.24 10.60
C LEU A 526 -40.28 -17.55 11.00
N ALA A 527 -41.46 -17.83 10.47
CA ALA A 527 -42.17 -19.09 10.71
C ALA A 527 -41.37 -20.31 10.22
N ARG A 528 -40.66 -20.18 9.08
CA ARG A 528 -39.73 -21.21 8.58
C ARG A 528 -38.56 -21.42 9.52
N ILE A 529 -37.95 -20.34 10.04
CA ILE A 529 -36.82 -20.43 10.99
C ILE A 529 -37.26 -21.09 12.30
N ILE A 530 -38.47 -20.80 12.79
CA ILE A 530 -39.02 -21.35 14.04
C ILE A 530 -39.43 -22.81 13.88
N GLY A 531 -40.17 -23.14 12.80
CA GLY A 531 -40.83 -24.43 12.60
C GLY A 531 -40.13 -25.38 11.62
N GLY A 532 -39.02 -24.95 10.99
CA GLY A 532 -38.39 -25.72 9.93
C GLY A 532 -39.21 -25.73 8.63
N THR A 533 -39.22 -26.85 7.93
CA THR A 533 -39.93 -27.01 6.65
C THR A 533 -41.47 -27.03 6.79
N ASN A 534 -41.99 -27.32 7.98
CA ASN A 534 -43.41 -27.40 8.24
C ASN A 534 -43.92 -26.09 8.88
N ILE A 535 -44.39 -25.18 8.05
CA ILE A 535 -44.99 -23.93 8.52
C ILE A 535 -46.42 -24.21 8.97
N THR A 536 -46.66 -24.07 10.27
CA THR A 536 -47.99 -24.24 10.89
C THR A 536 -48.65 -22.89 11.20
N GLU A 537 -49.95 -22.89 11.45
CA GLU A 537 -50.67 -21.69 11.86
C GLU A 537 -50.11 -21.11 13.19
N THR A 538 -49.66 -21.99 14.07
CA THR A 538 -49.01 -21.62 15.34
C THR A 538 -47.68 -20.91 15.13
N THR A 539 -46.82 -21.43 14.22
CA THR A 539 -45.55 -20.79 13.92
C THR A 539 -45.72 -19.43 13.22
N LEU A 540 -46.77 -19.30 12.38
CA LEU A 540 -47.13 -18.03 11.76
C LEU A 540 -47.61 -16.99 12.80
N LYS A 541 -48.39 -17.38 13.79
CA LYS A 541 -48.81 -16.50 14.89
C LYS A 541 -47.64 -16.09 15.74
N SER A 542 -46.75 -17.01 16.09
CA SER A 542 -45.51 -16.68 16.83
C SER A 542 -44.60 -15.70 16.06
N ALA A 543 -44.46 -15.91 14.75
CA ALA A 543 -43.72 -15.00 13.89
C ALA A 543 -44.35 -13.60 13.83
N GLU A 544 -45.66 -13.51 13.78
CA GLU A 544 -46.39 -12.23 13.81
C GLU A 544 -46.24 -11.51 15.16
N GLU A 545 -46.28 -12.22 16.28
CA GLU A 545 -46.04 -11.66 17.61
C GLU A 545 -44.60 -11.09 17.71
N MET A 546 -43.62 -11.81 17.20
CA MET A 546 -42.24 -11.35 17.18
C MET A 546 -42.03 -10.10 16.32
N LEU A 547 -42.75 -9.93 15.23
CA LEU A 547 -42.68 -8.75 14.36
C LEU A 547 -43.33 -7.49 14.96
N ARG A 548 -44.19 -7.66 15.97
CA ARG A 548 -44.84 -6.54 16.69
C ARG A 548 -44.00 -5.94 17.82
N LEU A 549 -42.88 -6.60 18.19
CA LEU A 549 -41.91 -6.14 19.17
C LEU A 549 -40.93 -5.14 18.54
#